data_643297f34f1db1d4f9c2a8a86e1ddc22
#
_entry.id   643297f34f1db1d4f9c2a8a86e1ddc22
#
_cell.length_a   1.000
_cell.length_b   1.000
_cell.length_c   1.000
_cell.angle_alpha   90.00
_cell.angle_beta   90.00
_cell.angle_gamma   90.00
#
_symmetry.space_group_name_H-M   'P 1'
#
loop_
_entity.id
_entity.type
_entity.pdbx_description
1 polymer ?
#
loop_
_entity_poly.entity_id
_entity_poly.type
_entity_poly.pdbx_seq_one_letter_code
_entity_poly.pdbx_strand_id
1 'polypeptide(L)'
;MEILHRAGEADAVIMAAAVADYTIDGGPQQTKMAKDRPTLTLTLIRTVDILAELGRWRGSREHPVLVGFAAETHDLVSRARAKLQTKAVDLVVANDVSRADAGFEVETNVATIIDQATATEVPLGSKRELARLVLDRVGSLLSQRPSATQISPVGSHDSS
;
A
#
# COMPACT_ATOMS: atom_id res chain seq x y z
N MET A 1 -6.84 -11.89 -10.07
CA MET A 1 -6.69 -10.46 -9.75
C MET A 1 -5.40 -9.98 -10.40
N GLU A 2 -5.50 -9.06 -11.35
CA GLU A 2 -4.42 -8.56 -12.23
C GLU A 2 -3.17 -8.08 -11.46
N ILE A 3 -3.39 -7.39 -10.33
CA ILE A 3 -2.29 -6.83 -9.54
C ILE A 3 -1.34 -7.89 -8.98
N LEU A 4 -1.84 -9.08 -8.62
CA LEU A 4 -1.00 -10.17 -8.10
C LEU A 4 -0.12 -10.77 -9.21
N HIS A 5 -0.65 -10.84 -10.43
CA HIS A 5 0.13 -11.31 -11.57
C HIS A 5 1.28 -10.35 -11.87
N ARG A 6 0.99 -9.05 -11.99
CA ARG A 6 2.02 -8.03 -12.23
C ARG A 6 3.01 -7.87 -11.08
N ALA A 7 2.56 -8.08 -9.85
CA ALA A 7 3.44 -8.01 -8.68
C ALA A 7 4.53 -9.08 -8.70
N GLY A 8 4.29 -10.23 -9.35
CA GLY A 8 5.29 -11.29 -9.49
C GLY A 8 6.47 -10.93 -10.39
N GLU A 9 6.29 -9.95 -11.26
CA GLU A 9 7.30 -9.46 -12.20
C GLU A 9 7.96 -8.15 -11.75
N ALA A 10 7.51 -7.59 -10.61
CA ALA A 10 7.96 -6.31 -10.13
C ALA A 10 8.98 -6.45 -8.98
N ASP A 11 9.97 -5.57 -8.94
CA ASP A 11 10.88 -5.45 -7.80
C ASP A 11 10.22 -4.78 -6.60
N ALA A 12 9.29 -3.85 -6.86
CA ALA A 12 8.54 -3.14 -5.84
C ALA A 12 7.10 -2.84 -6.29
N VAL A 13 6.16 -2.83 -5.33
CA VAL A 13 4.77 -2.38 -5.54
C VAL A 13 4.47 -1.25 -4.58
N ILE A 14 4.17 -0.06 -5.12
CA ILE A 14 3.85 1.15 -4.37
C ILE A 14 2.35 1.43 -4.50
N MET A 15 1.60 1.16 -3.42
CA MET A 15 0.15 1.34 -3.35
C MET A 15 -0.19 2.75 -2.84
N ALA A 16 -0.08 3.74 -3.74
CA ALA A 16 -0.38 5.15 -3.43
C ALA A 16 -1.86 5.52 -3.68
N ALA A 17 -2.62 4.66 -4.37
CA ALA A 17 -4.03 4.91 -4.67
C ALA A 17 -4.91 4.80 -3.42
N ALA A 18 -5.82 5.75 -3.24
CA ALA A 18 -6.87 5.68 -2.24
C ALA A 18 -7.97 4.72 -2.74
N VAL A 19 -8.04 3.54 -2.16
CA VAL A 19 -9.11 2.56 -2.43
C VAL A 19 -10.13 2.66 -1.31
N ALA A 20 -11.41 2.79 -1.66
CA ALA A 20 -12.49 2.85 -0.68
C ALA A 20 -12.61 1.51 0.09
N ASP A 21 -12.76 1.57 1.42
CA ASP A 21 -12.92 0.40 2.28
C ASP A 21 -14.27 -0.31 2.10
N TYR A 22 -15.24 0.38 1.52
CA TYR A 22 -16.59 -0.13 1.30
C TYR A 22 -17.07 0.18 -0.12
N THR A 23 -17.87 -0.71 -0.67
CA THR A 23 -18.59 -0.54 -1.93
C THR A 23 -20.07 -0.88 -1.76
N ILE A 24 -20.90 -0.47 -2.70
CA ILE A 24 -22.33 -0.80 -2.69
C ILE A 24 -22.49 -2.29 -2.98
N ASP A 25 -23.31 -2.97 -2.17
CA ASP A 25 -23.69 -4.35 -2.41
C ASP A 25 -24.43 -4.48 -3.76
N GLY A 26 -24.08 -5.51 -4.54
CA GLY A 26 -24.60 -5.71 -5.90
C GLY A 26 -23.91 -4.87 -6.98
N GLY A 27 -22.88 -4.06 -6.63
CA GLY A 27 -22.09 -3.29 -7.60
C GLY A 27 -22.81 -2.08 -8.22
N PRO A 28 -22.24 -1.50 -9.28
CA PRO A 28 -22.82 -0.34 -9.96
C PRO A 28 -24.12 -0.70 -10.65
N GLN A 29 -25.16 0.10 -10.44
CA GLN A 29 -26.45 -0.04 -11.13
C GLN A 29 -26.27 0.24 -12.63
N GLN A 30 -26.68 -0.69 -13.48
CA GLN A 30 -26.61 -0.53 -14.95
C GLN A 30 -27.66 0.44 -15.50
N THR A 31 -28.72 0.72 -14.74
CA THR A 31 -29.78 1.63 -15.13
C THR A 31 -29.82 2.85 -14.23
N LYS A 32 -30.19 3.98 -14.82
CA LYS A 32 -30.39 5.23 -14.08
C LYS A 32 -31.52 5.04 -13.06
N MET A 33 -31.25 5.27 -11.79
CA MET A 33 -32.27 5.25 -10.75
C MET A 33 -33.24 6.41 -10.91
N ALA A 34 -34.54 6.11 -10.78
CA ALA A 34 -35.58 7.12 -10.76
C ALA A 34 -35.47 7.98 -9.48
N LYS A 35 -35.71 9.30 -9.61
CA LYS A 35 -35.67 10.27 -8.50
C LYS A 35 -37.02 10.41 -7.79
N ASP A 36 -37.78 9.33 -7.68
CA ASP A 36 -39.15 9.30 -7.18
C ASP A 36 -39.25 9.07 -5.67
N ARG A 37 -38.11 8.82 -5.01
CA ARG A 37 -38.07 8.54 -3.56
C ARG A 37 -37.35 9.65 -2.80
N PRO A 38 -37.89 10.10 -1.67
CA PRO A 38 -37.27 11.15 -0.86
C PRO A 38 -35.99 10.66 -0.14
N THR A 39 -35.84 9.33 0.05
CA THR A 39 -34.70 8.70 0.71
C THR A 39 -34.25 7.46 -0.05
N LEU A 40 -32.96 7.16 0.03
CA LEU A 40 -32.36 5.96 -0.52
C LEU A 40 -31.51 5.29 0.57
N THR A 41 -31.76 4.01 0.84
CA THR A 41 -30.92 3.19 1.71
C THR A 41 -29.97 2.37 0.86
N LEU A 42 -28.67 2.43 1.18
CA LEU A 42 -27.64 1.64 0.52
C LEU A 42 -27.02 0.66 1.51
N THR A 43 -26.93 -0.59 1.11
CA THR A 43 -26.13 -1.59 1.82
C THR A 43 -24.69 -1.51 1.30
N LEU A 44 -23.74 -1.33 2.22
CA LEU A 44 -22.33 -1.30 1.91
C LEU A 44 -21.65 -2.59 2.37
N ILE A 45 -20.82 -3.15 1.51
CA ILE A 45 -19.99 -4.32 1.81
C ILE A 45 -18.52 -3.93 1.77
N ARG A 46 -17.68 -4.63 2.54
CA ARG A 46 -16.23 -4.38 2.54
C ARG A 46 -15.63 -4.71 1.19
N THR A 47 -14.75 -3.82 0.73
CA THR A 47 -13.88 -4.09 -0.42
C THR A 47 -12.71 -4.99 -0.03
N VAL A 48 -12.07 -5.57 -1.04
CA VAL A 48 -10.84 -6.34 -0.82
C VAL A 48 -9.70 -5.40 -0.44
N ASP A 49 -9.03 -5.68 0.66
CA ASP A 49 -7.80 -4.97 1.06
C ASP A 49 -6.63 -5.48 0.19
N ILE A 50 -6.39 -4.78 -0.92
CA ILE A 50 -5.41 -5.17 -1.93
C ILE A 50 -4.00 -5.27 -1.33
N LEU A 51 -3.63 -4.35 -0.44
CA LEU A 51 -2.30 -4.35 0.17
C LEU A 51 -2.10 -5.54 1.11
N ALA A 52 -3.13 -5.89 1.89
CA ALA A 52 -3.11 -7.09 2.73
C ALA A 52 -3.07 -8.38 1.89
N GLU A 53 -3.79 -8.41 0.74
CA GLU A 53 -3.70 -9.53 -0.21
C GLU A 53 -2.30 -9.68 -0.80
N LEU A 54 -1.66 -8.58 -1.19
CA LEU A 54 -0.28 -8.58 -1.68
C LEU A 54 0.70 -9.10 -0.62
N GLY A 55 0.55 -8.67 0.63
CA GLY A 55 1.38 -9.14 1.73
C GLY A 55 1.23 -10.66 1.98
N ARG A 56 -0.03 -11.16 1.99
CA ARG A 56 -0.32 -12.60 2.11
C ARG A 56 0.24 -13.39 0.93
N TRP A 57 0.01 -12.90 -0.30
CA TRP A 57 0.51 -13.54 -1.52
C TRP A 57 2.04 -13.59 -1.54
N ARG A 58 2.72 -12.51 -1.15
CA ARG A 58 4.19 -12.48 -1.05
C ARG A 58 4.70 -13.50 -0.02
N GLY A 59 4.05 -13.61 1.14
CA GLY A 59 4.47 -14.50 2.21
C GLY A 59 5.92 -14.21 2.66
N SER A 60 6.76 -15.24 2.70
CA SER A 60 8.17 -15.14 3.08
C SER A 60 9.12 -14.74 1.94
N ARG A 61 8.62 -14.50 0.73
CA ARG A 61 9.44 -14.04 -0.39
C ARG A 61 9.96 -12.63 -0.14
N GLU A 62 11.16 -12.37 -0.58
CA GLU A 62 11.78 -11.04 -0.41
C GLU A 62 11.27 -10.02 -1.42
N HIS A 63 10.80 -10.46 -2.58
CA HIS A 63 10.28 -9.63 -3.66
C HIS A 63 8.77 -9.88 -3.88
N PRO A 64 8.05 -8.84 -4.29
CA PRO A 64 8.44 -7.43 -4.38
C PRO A 64 8.54 -6.73 -3.02
N VAL A 65 9.25 -5.60 -2.97
CA VAL A 65 9.12 -4.64 -1.85
C VAL A 65 7.73 -4.05 -1.88
N LEU A 66 7.00 -4.11 -0.75
CA LEU A 66 5.63 -3.61 -0.65
C LEU A 66 5.59 -2.30 0.14
N VAL A 67 5.06 -1.26 -0.49
CA VAL A 67 4.88 0.07 0.11
C VAL A 67 3.40 0.42 0.17
N GLY A 68 2.92 0.75 1.37
CA GLY A 68 1.56 1.25 1.59
C GLY A 68 1.55 2.72 2.00
N PHE A 69 0.44 3.40 1.72
CA PHE A 69 0.15 4.74 2.21
C PHE A 69 -0.95 4.69 3.26
N ALA A 70 -0.86 5.58 4.24
CA ALA A 70 -1.84 5.74 5.29
C ALA A 70 -2.10 7.22 5.54
N ALA A 71 -3.37 7.60 5.71
CA ALA A 71 -3.79 8.91 6.18
C ALA A 71 -4.18 8.75 7.65
N GLU A 72 -3.49 9.44 8.54
CA GLU A 72 -3.70 9.33 9.98
C GLU A 72 -3.84 10.74 10.60
N THR A 73 -4.63 10.83 11.65
CA THR A 73 -4.87 12.11 12.37
C THR A 73 -4.22 12.14 13.76
N HIS A 74 -3.86 10.97 14.30
CA HIS A 74 -3.24 10.81 15.62
C HIS A 74 -2.52 9.47 15.69
N ASP A 75 -1.58 9.33 16.62
CA ASP A 75 -0.80 8.10 16.84
C ASP A 75 -0.15 7.51 15.57
N LEU A 76 0.28 8.41 14.68
CA LEU A 76 0.72 8.14 13.32
C LEU A 76 1.75 7.00 13.25
N VAL A 77 2.81 7.05 14.07
CA VAL A 77 3.88 6.04 14.06
C VAL A 77 3.36 4.68 14.56
N SER A 78 2.59 4.67 15.64
CA SER A 78 2.03 3.44 16.22
C SER A 78 1.09 2.73 15.24
N ARG A 79 0.18 3.48 14.61
CA ARG A 79 -0.77 2.96 13.61
C ARG A 79 -0.07 2.46 12.35
N ALA A 80 0.94 3.20 11.87
CA ALA A 80 1.71 2.78 10.71
C ALA A 80 2.52 1.50 11.00
N ARG A 81 3.10 1.35 12.20
CA ARG A 81 3.76 0.10 12.62
C ARG A 81 2.79 -1.07 12.69
N ALA A 82 1.58 -0.86 13.21
CA ALA A 82 0.54 -1.89 13.19
C ALA A 82 0.18 -2.29 11.75
N LYS A 83 0.10 -1.35 10.81
CA LYS A 83 -0.15 -1.64 9.38
C LYS A 83 1.02 -2.42 8.74
N LEU A 84 2.28 -2.09 9.05
CA LEU A 84 3.44 -2.88 8.61
C LEU A 84 3.27 -4.37 8.94
N GLN A 85 2.92 -4.65 10.20
CA GLN A 85 2.78 -6.02 10.68
C GLN A 85 1.54 -6.71 10.12
N THR A 86 0.36 -6.09 10.25
CA THR A 86 -0.93 -6.72 9.89
C THR A 86 -1.09 -6.94 8.39
N LYS A 87 -0.46 -6.09 7.56
CA LYS A 87 -0.48 -6.21 6.10
C LYS A 87 0.77 -6.86 5.52
N ALA A 88 1.74 -7.22 6.37
CA ALA A 88 3.01 -7.82 5.97
C ALA A 88 3.71 -7.01 4.85
N VAL A 89 3.83 -5.68 5.03
CA VAL A 89 4.49 -4.78 4.07
C VAL A 89 5.83 -4.29 4.62
N ASP A 90 6.69 -3.76 3.75
CA ASP A 90 8.04 -3.36 4.09
C ASP A 90 8.14 -1.90 4.50
N LEU A 91 7.26 -1.07 3.94
CA LEU A 91 7.27 0.37 4.14
C LEU A 91 5.85 0.92 4.23
N VAL A 92 5.61 1.82 5.16
CA VAL A 92 4.39 2.62 5.23
C VAL A 92 4.76 4.09 5.20
N VAL A 93 4.14 4.82 4.29
CA VAL A 93 4.20 6.29 4.23
C VAL A 93 2.93 6.81 4.90
N ALA A 94 3.07 7.31 6.12
CA ALA A 94 1.96 7.83 6.90
C ALA A 94 1.88 9.34 6.74
N ASN A 95 0.79 9.81 6.13
CA ASN A 95 0.49 11.23 5.95
C ASN A 95 -0.30 11.75 7.15
N ASP A 96 0.14 12.87 7.72
CA ASP A 96 -0.63 13.59 8.71
C ASP A 96 -1.69 14.45 8.01
N VAL A 97 -2.95 13.97 8.06
CA VAL A 97 -4.09 14.69 7.46
C VAL A 97 -4.85 15.55 8.47
N SER A 98 -4.37 15.68 9.69
CA SER A 98 -4.93 16.60 10.69
C SER A 98 -4.62 18.08 10.38
N ARG A 99 -3.61 18.32 9.55
CA ARG A 99 -3.11 19.65 9.19
C ARG A 99 -3.81 20.18 7.95
N ALA A 100 -4.23 21.44 8.01
CA ALA A 100 -4.89 22.13 6.89
C ALA A 100 -3.91 22.44 5.72
N ASP A 101 -2.60 22.48 6.00
CA ASP A 101 -1.54 22.78 5.02
C ASP A 101 -0.93 21.51 4.37
N ALA A 102 -1.46 20.32 4.70
CA ALA A 102 -1.01 19.04 4.18
C ALA A 102 -2.20 18.14 3.83
N GLY A 103 -2.12 17.37 2.75
CA GLY A 103 -3.15 16.41 2.39
C GLY A 103 -3.45 16.28 0.90
N PHE A 104 -4.68 15.86 0.57
CA PHE A 104 -5.05 15.47 -0.80
C PHE A 104 -5.19 16.65 -1.76
N GLU A 105 -5.63 17.81 -1.31
CA GLU A 105 -5.96 18.96 -2.16
C GLU A 105 -4.83 20.00 -2.26
N VAL A 106 -3.69 19.78 -1.60
CA VAL A 106 -2.53 20.69 -1.60
C VAL A 106 -1.30 20.04 -2.21
N GLU A 107 -0.40 20.85 -2.75
CA GLU A 107 0.86 20.40 -3.37
C GLU A 107 1.91 19.94 -2.33
N THR A 108 1.69 20.28 -1.06
CA THR A 108 2.59 19.97 0.06
C THR A 108 2.07 18.80 0.89
N ASN A 109 2.98 18.12 1.56
CA ASN A 109 2.67 17.03 2.46
C ASN A 109 3.61 17.02 3.67
N VAL A 110 3.10 16.53 4.79
CA VAL A 110 3.88 16.13 5.97
C VAL A 110 3.66 14.65 6.15
N ALA A 111 4.74 13.90 6.16
CA ALA A 111 4.66 12.45 6.22
C ALA A 111 5.72 11.87 7.14
N THR A 112 5.51 10.66 7.60
CA THR A 112 6.54 9.82 8.21
C THR A 112 6.71 8.57 7.38
N ILE A 113 7.94 8.26 6.99
CA ILE A 113 8.32 7.03 6.30
C ILE A 113 8.74 6.03 7.38
N ILE A 114 8.03 4.91 7.46
CA ILE A 114 8.17 3.94 8.54
C ILE A 114 8.45 2.56 7.93
N ASP A 115 9.50 1.92 8.40
CA ASP A 115 9.79 0.51 8.19
C ASP A 115 9.94 -0.23 9.53
N GLN A 116 10.39 -1.49 9.51
CA GLN A 116 10.53 -2.27 10.74
C GLN A 116 11.56 -1.66 11.71
N ALA A 117 12.64 -1.06 11.20
CA ALA A 117 13.74 -0.56 12.00
C ALA A 117 13.58 0.93 12.35
N THR A 118 13.05 1.73 11.42
CA THR A 118 13.09 3.19 11.49
C THR A 118 11.74 3.84 11.31
N ALA A 119 11.60 5.06 11.82
CA ALA A 119 10.54 6.00 11.52
C ALA A 119 11.19 7.36 11.25
N THR A 120 11.13 7.81 10.01
CA THR A 120 11.77 9.06 9.57
C THR A 120 10.71 10.08 9.23
N GLU A 121 10.69 11.17 9.99
CA GLU A 121 9.80 12.30 9.70
C GLU A 121 10.30 13.03 8.44
N VAL A 122 9.37 13.29 7.53
CA VAL A 122 9.57 14.13 6.35
C VAL A 122 8.85 15.44 6.62
N PRO A 123 9.59 16.56 6.80
CA PRO A 123 8.97 17.84 7.06
C PRO A 123 8.10 18.29 5.89
N LEU A 124 7.32 19.35 6.11
CA LEU A 124 6.49 19.95 5.07
C LEU A 124 7.33 20.23 3.81
N GLY A 125 6.98 19.58 2.72
CA GLY A 125 7.67 19.67 1.46
C GLY A 125 6.76 19.30 0.29
N SER A 126 7.28 19.35 -0.92
CA SER A 126 6.52 18.97 -2.11
C SER A 126 6.27 17.46 -2.15
N LYS A 127 5.15 17.06 -2.78
CA LYS A 127 4.86 15.64 -3.05
C LYS A 127 5.96 14.96 -3.86
N ARG A 128 6.69 15.72 -4.68
CA ARG A 128 7.81 15.22 -5.49
C ARG A 128 9.03 14.89 -4.62
N GLU A 129 9.33 15.71 -3.62
CA GLU A 129 10.41 15.43 -2.66
C GLU A 129 10.08 14.20 -1.82
N LEU A 130 8.85 14.10 -1.32
CA LEU A 130 8.39 12.90 -0.62
C LEU A 130 8.53 11.66 -1.49
N ALA A 131 8.09 11.71 -2.76
CA ALA A 131 8.21 10.59 -3.69
C ALA A 131 9.68 10.17 -3.89
N ARG A 132 10.62 11.13 -4.00
CA ARG A 132 12.05 10.84 -4.09
C ARG A 132 12.55 10.10 -2.85
N LEU A 133 12.21 10.57 -1.65
CA LEU A 133 12.63 9.93 -0.40
C LEU A 133 12.07 8.51 -0.26
N VAL A 134 10.81 8.30 -0.67
CA VAL A 134 10.20 6.96 -0.70
C VAL A 134 10.97 6.04 -1.65
N LEU A 135 11.29 6.50 -2.87
CA LEU A 135 12.05 5.72 -3.85
C LEU A 135 13.48 5.44 -3.39
N ASP A 136 14.15 6.40 -2.76
CA ASP A 136 15.47 6.20 -2.16
C ASP A 136 15.43 5.10 -1.09
N ARG A 137 14.37 5.08 -0.26
CA ARG A 137 14.19 4.04 0.77
C ARG A 137 13.88 2.67 0.16
N VAL A 138 13.04 2.62 -0.88
CA VAL A 138 12.77 1.38 -1.65
C VAL A 138 14.05 0.84 -2.26
N GLY A 139 14.86 1.68 -2.90
CA GLY A 139 16.15 1.30 -3.46
C GLY A 139 17.12 0.73 -2.40
N SER A 140 17.13 1.33 -1.20
CA SER A 140 17.91 0.81 -0.08
C SER A 140 17.45 -0.57 0.37
N LEU A 141 16.14 -0.79 0.44
CA LEU A 141 15.56 -2.10 0.79
C LEU A 141 15.88 -3.16 -0.27
N LEU A 142 15.78 -2.80 -1.55
CA LEU A 142 16.12 -3.70 -2.66
C LEU A 142 17.59 -4.09 -2.64
N SER A 143 18.49 -3.14 -2.37
CA SER A 143 19.94 -3.40 -2.31
C SER A 143 20.35 -4.32 -1.16
N GLN A 144 19.54 -4.43 -0.11
CA GLN A 144 19.78 -5.31 1.03
C GLN A 144 19.25 -6.75 0.81
N ARG A 145 18.53 -6.99 -0.28
CA ARG A 145 17.90 -8.28 -0.61
C ARG A 145 18.70 -8.98 -1.72
N PRO A 146 18.86 -10.31 -1.67
CA PRO A 146 19.47 -11.04 -2.77
C PRO A 146 18.62 -10.87 -4.05
N SER A 147 19.28 -10.71 -5.18
CA SER A 147 18.61 -10.59 -6.48
C SER A 147 17.73 -11.81 -6.76
N ALA A 148 16.51 -11.58 -7.23
CA ALA A 148 15.55 -12.63 -7.60
C ALA A 148 16.07 -13.63 -8.67
N THR A 149 17.18 -13.31 -9.33
CA THR A 149 17.78 -14.09 -10.43
C THR A 149 18.58 -15.31 -9.97
N GLN A 150 18.75 -15.58 -8.68
CA GLN A 150 19.54 -16.72 -8.16
C GLN A 150 18.70 -17.84 -7.52
N ILE A 151 17.46 -18.06 -7.94
CA ILE A 151 16.76 -19.29 -7.60
C ILE A 151 17.11 -20.32 -8.67
N SER A 152 18.22 -21.04 -8.48
CA SER A 152 18.52 -22.26 -9.25
C SER A 152 17.39 -23.26 -9.07
N PRO A 153 16.96 -23.95 -10.14
CA PRO A 153 15.98 -25.03 -10.01
C PRO A 153 16.57 -26.13 -9.12
N VAL A 154 15.81 -26.50 -8.11
CA VAL A 154 16.11 -27.63 -7.22
C VAL A 154 16.32 -28.85 -8.10
N GLY A 155 17.50 -29.48 -7.96
CA GLY A 155 17.94 -30.62 -8.75
C GLY A 155 16.92 -31.75 -8.74
N SER A 156 16.59 -32.23 -9.92
CA SER A 156 15.95 -33.49 -10.17
C SER A 156 16.81 -34.59 -9.52
N HIS A 157 16.31 -35.21 -8.44
CA HIS A 157 16.83 -36.48 -7.98
C HIS A 157 16.51 -37.53 -9.02
N ASP A 158 17.52 -37.88 -9.78
CA ASP A 158 17.55 -39.07 -10.59
C ASP A 158 17.71 -40.26 -9.62
N SER A 159 16.71 -41.12 -9.58
CA SER A 159 16.74 -42.39 -8.86
C SER A 159 17.04 -43.49 -9.88
N SER A 160 18.25 -44.01 -9.79
CA SER A 160 18.59 -45.34 -10.35
C SER A 160 18.50 -46.38 -9.26
#